data_321a07ae671172bf4ce9b8318b467d45
#
_entry.id   321a07ae671172bf4ce9b8318b467d45
#
_cell.length_a   1.000
_cell.length_b   1.000
_cell.length_c   1.000
_cell.angle_alpha   90.00
_cell.angle_beta   90.00
_cell.angle_gamma   90.00
#
_symmetry.space_group_name_H-M   'P 1'
#
loop_
_entity.id
_entity.type
_entity.pdbx_description
1 polymer ?
#
loop_
_entity_poly.entity_id
_entity_poly.type
_entity_poly.pdbx_seq_one_letter_code
_entity_poly.pdbx_strand_id
1 'polypeptide(L)'
;ISRVHEILDILEEEGLRNKLGFYIAAVDDSASQKPNPQCFSDKEFSEEEFNFYIEALKRGFNLINIPGQNLGICGAISLNNYVIDPLGDLYKCWNEIGRKEKAVGNVVEGPLYNNVMVEYLNYEAITDKKCMECKVLPACMGGCPYITINSERKCNSIRYNAEKLIELVYSNQMVDG
;
A
#
# COMPACT_ATOMS: atom_id res chain seq x y z
N ILE A 1 -17.56 5.80 0.25
CA ILE A 1 -17.41 5.48 1.69
C ILE A 1 -18.75 5.30 2.39
N SER A 2 -19.87 5.84 1.87
CA SER A 2 -21.19 5.60 2.43
C SER A 2 -21.53 4.12 2.74
N ARG A 3 -20.84 3.17 2.07
CA ARG A 3 -21.05 1.73 2.26
C ARG A 3 -20.08 1.06 3.23
N VAL A 4 -19.14 1.81 3.82
CA VAL A 4 -18.20 1.23 4.80
C VAL A 4 -18.92 0.84 6.08
N HIS A 5 -19.91 1.63 6.50
CA HIS A 5 -20.77 1.30 7.65
C HIS A 5 -21.54 0.01 7.41
N GLU A 6 -22.04 -0.23 6.21
CA GLU A 6 -22.73 -1.47 5.82
C GLU A 6 -21.80 -2.70 5.96
N ILE A 7 -20.51 -2.56 5.64
CA ILE A 7 -19.54 -3.65 5.81
C ILE A 7 -19.35 -3.96 7.30
N LEU A 8 -19.21 -2.94 8.13
CA LEU A 8 -19.11 -3.13 9.58
C LEU A 8 -20.38 -3.76 10.16
N ASP A 9 -21.57 -3.37 9.69
CA ASP A 9 -22.84 -3.96 10.10
C ASP A 9 -22.89 -5.46 9.76
N ILE A 10 -22.52 -5.85 8.54
CA ILE A 10 -22.45 -7.25 8.12
C ILE A 10 -21.47 -8.05 8.99
N LEU A 11 -20.28 -7.50 9.25
CA LEU A 11 -19.26 -8.16 10.09
C LEU A 11 -19.72 -8.35 11.54
N GLU A 12 -20.51 -7.41 12.07
CA GLU A 12 -21.13 -7.52 13.39
C GLU A 12 -22.22 -8.60 13.42
N GLU A 13 -23.14 -8.57 12.45
CA GLU A 13 -24.24 -9.54 12.34
C GLU A 13 -23.72 -10.99 12.21
N GLU A 14 -22.62 -11.19 11.45
CA GLU A 14 -21.97 -12.48 11.28
C GLU A 14 -21.07 -12.89 12.47
N GLY A 15 -20.98 -12.08 13.52
CA GLY A 15 -20.18 -12.35 14.71
C GLY A 15 -18.67 -12.43 14.44
N LEU A 16 -18.19 -11.67 13.48
CA LEU A 16 -16.78 -11.68 13.02
C LEU A 16 -15.92 -10.60 13.69
N ARG A 17 -16.48 -9.73 14.51
CA ARG A 17 -15.80 -8.59 15.15
C ARG A 17 -14.44 -8.93 15.74
N ASN A 18 -14.34 -10.04 16.49
CA ASN A 18 -13.10 -10.46 17.18
C ASN A 18 -12.35 -11.59 16.45
N LYS A 19 -12.80 -11.97 15.24
CA LYS A 19 -12.23 -13.07 14.47
C LYS A 19 -11.40 -12.61 13.28
N LEU A 20 -11.59 -11.35 12.87
CA LEU A 20 -10.94 -10.77 11.70
C LEU A 20 -10.18 -9.51 12.11
N GLY A 21 -8.96 -9.39 11.58
CA GLY A 21 -8.28 -8.10 11.46
C GLY A 21 -8.43 -7.61 10.02
N PHE A 22 -8.73 -6.34 9.84
CA PHE A 22 -8.91 -5.77 8.51
C PHE A 22 -8.38 -4.33 8.43
N TYR A 23 -8.15 -3.91 7.22
CA TYR A 23 -7.78 -2.54 6.87
C TYR A 23 -8.48 -2.16 5.56
N ILE A 24 -8.55 -0.87 5.29
CA ILE A 24 -8.97 -0.37 3.99
C ILE A 24 -7.76 0.12 3.20
N ALA A 25 -7.83 -0.01 1.89
CA ALA A 25 -6.78 0.47 0.99
C ALA A 25 -7.39 1.36 -0.11
N ALA A 26 -6.64 2.37 -0.51
CA ALA A 26 -7.01 3.15 -1.68
C ALA A 26 -6.99 2.26 -2.94
N VAL A 27 -7.92 2.49 -3.84
CA VAL A 27 -7.89 1.86 -5.16
C VAL A 27 -6.69 2.41 -5.92
N ASP A 28 -5.80 1.51 -6.34
CA ASP A 28 -4.68 1.86 -7.22
C ASP A 28 -5.13 1.73 -8.69
N ASP A 29 -5.33 2.86 -9.33
CA ASP A 29 -5.63 2.95 -10.76
C ASP A 29 -4.44 3.39 -11.61
N SER A 30 -3.23 3.42 -11.02
CA SER A 30 -2.00 3.90 -11.67
C SER A 30 -1.61 3.11 -12.92
N ALA A 31 -2.01 1.83 -13.00
CA ALA A 31 -1.84 1.00 -14.19
C ALA A 31 -2.92 1.23 -15.26
N SER A 32 -3.97 1.98 -14.96
CA SER A 32 -5.06 2.26 -15.90
C SER A 32 -4.65 3.33 -16.92
N GLN A 33 -5.05 3.12 -18.18
CA GLN A 33 -4.86 4.14 -19.23
C GLN A 33 -5.74 5.39 -19.00
N LYS A 34 -6.80 5.25 -18.22
CA LYS A 34 -7.72 6.35 -17.88
C LYS A 34 -7.95 6.31 -16.37
N PRO A 35 -7.38 7.25 -15.61
CA PRO A 35 -7.65 7.37 -14.19
C PRO A 35 -9.15 7.50 -13.94
N ASN A 36 -9.65 6.79 -12.92
CA ASN A 36 -11.05 6.89 -12.53
C ASN A 36 -11.26 8.18 -11.72
N PRO A 37 -12.07 9.14 -12.20
CA PRO A 37 -12.29 10.40 -11.50
C PRO A 37 -13.01 10.25 -10.16
N GLN A 38 -13.53 9.06 -9.85
CA GLN A 38 -14.16 8.75 -8.56
C GLN A 38 -13.16 8.22 -7.53
N CYS A 39 -11.90 7.96 -7.91
CA CYS A 39 -10.86 7.59 -6.96
C CYS A 39 -10.45 8.80 -6.13
N PHE A 40 -10.31 8.60 -4.82
CA PHE A 40 -9.78 9.61 -3.92
C PHE A 40 -8.31 9.92 -4.23
N SER A 41 -7.92 11.16 -4.04
CA SER A 41 -6.50 11.49 -3.86
C SER A 41 -5.98 10.87 -2.56
N ASP A 42 -4.65 10.70 -2.44
CA ASP A 42 -4.04 10.14 -1.23
C ASP A 42 -4.42 10.92 0.04
N LYS A 43 -4.60 12.24 -0.08
CA LYS A 43 -5.02 13.10 1.03
C LYS A 43 -6.49 12.86 1.41
N GLU A 44 -7.39 12.86 0.43
CA GLU A 44 -8.81 12.58 0.68
C GLU A 44 -8.99 11.17 1.25
N PHE A 45 -8.29 10.18 0.68
CA PHE A 45 -8.30 8.83 1.22
C PHE A 45 -7.80 8.78 2.68
N SER A 46 -6.78 9.54 3.04
CA SER A 46 -6.26 9.57 4.41
C SER A 46 -7.27 10.07 5.45
N GLU A 47 -8.14 10.99 5.07
CA GLU A 47 -9.21 11.50 5.92
C GLU A 47 -10.30 10.44 6.11
N GLU A 48 -10.68 9.78 5.04
CA GLU A 48 -11.68 8.71 5.07
C GLU A 48 -11.19 7.45 5.78
N GLU A 49 -9.92 7.10 5.59
CA GLU A 49 -9.25 6.02 6.30
C GLU A 49 -9.28 6.27 7.81
N PHE A 50 -8.96 7.48 8.23
CA PHE A 50 -8.98 7.86 9.64
C PHE A 50 -10.39 7.79 10.24
N ASN A 51 -11.41 8.32 9.54
CA ASN A 51 -12.79 8.26 9.96
C ASN A 51 -13.29 6.80 10.08
N PHE A 52 -12.90 5.95 9.14
CA PHE A 52 -13.20 4.52 9.18
C PHE A 52 -12.60 3.85 10.42
N TYR A 53 -11.34 4.12 10.74
CA TYR A 53 -10.69 3.53 11.90
C TYR A 53 -11.34 3.96 13.21
N ILE A 54 -11.72 5.24 13.33
CA ILE A 54 -12.49 5.71 14.51
C ILE A 54 -13.78 4.93 14.66
N GLU A 55 -14.55 4.78 13.59
CA GLU A 55 -15.84 4.09 13.63
C GLU A 55 -15.67 2.60 13.96
N ALA A 56 -14.71 1.93 13.34
CA ALA A 56 -14.41 0.53 13.60
C ALA A 56 -14.00 0.29 15.06
N LEU A 57 -13.14 1.14 15.61
CA LEU A 57 -12.73 1.06 17.02
C LEU A 57 -13.89 1.29 17.98
N LYS A 58 -14.75 2.30 17.72
CA LYS A 58 -15.98 2.53 18.54
C LYS A 58 -16.90 1.32 18.60
N ARG A 59 -16.93 0.53 17.53
CA ARG A 59 -17.69 -0.72 17.42
C ARG A 59 -16.95 -1.93 18.00
N GLY A 60 -15.73 -1.75 18.50
CA GLY A 60 -14.92 -2.80 19.11
C GLY A 60 -14.26 -3.75 18.11
N PHE A 61 -14.04 -3.31 16.86
CA PHE A 61 -13.24 -4.07 15.91
C PHE A 61 -11.75 -3.94 16.18
N ASN A 62 -11.01 -5.02 15.97
CA ASN A 62 -9.56 -5.00 16.02
C ASN A 62 -9.00 -4.51 14.67
N LEU A 63 -8.27 -3.41 14.71
CA LEU A 63 -7.54 -2.89 13.57
C LEU A 63 -6.10 -3.42 13.59
N ILE A 64 -5.59 -3.77 12.40
CA ILE A 64 -4.21 -4.24 12.24
C ILE A 64 -3.33 -3.16 11.63
N ASN A 65 -2.06 -3.12 12.07
CA ASN A 65 -1.03 -2.25 11.48
C ASN A 65 -1.35 -0.75 11.50
N ILE A 66 -1.73 -0.20 12.65
CA ILE A 66 -2.01 1.23 12.79
C ILE A 66 -1.09 1.86 13.84
N PRO A 67 -0.26 2.81 13.46
CA PRO A 67 0.30 3.02 12.13
C PRO A 67 1.18 1.85 11.72
N GLY A 68 0.98 1.34 10.52
CA GLY A 68 1.80 0.26 9.99
C GLY A 68 3.26 0.69 9.85
N GLN A 69 4.18 -0.12 10.36
CA GLN A 69 5.59 0.02 10.03
C GLN A 69 5.88 -0.86 8.81
N ASN A 70 6.26 -0.24 7.70
CA ASN A 70 6.86 -0.99 6.62
C ASN A 70 8.29 -1.37 7.00
N LEU A 71 8.43 -2.46 7.74
CA LEU A 71 9.74 -3.03 8.08
C LEU A 71 10.43 -3.68 6.89
N GLY A 72 9.77 -3.75 5.75
CA GLY A 72 10.25 -4.35 4.52
C GLY A 72 10.08 -3.43 3.32
N ILE A 73 11.10 -3.44 2.48
CA ILE A 73 11.08 -2.83 1.17
C ILE A 73 10.14 -3.66 0.28
N CYS A 74 9.42 -3.03 -0.66
CA CYS A 74 8.59 -3.74 -1.62
C CYS A 74 9.39 -4.87 -2.33
N GLY A 75 8.81 -6.07 -2.44
CA GLY A 75 9.46 -7.20 -3.10
C GLY A 75 9.95 -6.90 -4.53
N ALA A 76 9.30 -5.94 -5.21
CA ALA A 76 9.71 -5.51 -6.55
C ALA A 76 11.17 -5.03 -6.64
N ILE A 77 11.72 -4.45 -5.58
CA ILE A 77 13.11 -3.96 -5.57
C ILE A 77 14.11 -4.96 -4.97
N SER A 78 13.65 -6.14 -4.59
CA SER A 78 14.51 -7.23 -4.13
C SER A 78 15.03 -8.04 -5.30
N LEU A 79 16.30 -8.42 -5.28
CA LEU A 79 16.96 -9.16 -6.36
C LEU A 79 16.21 -10.46 -6.71
N ASN A 80 15.81 -11.22 -5.72
CA ASN A 80 15.32 -12.60 -5.88
C ASN A 80 13.79 -12.72 -5.74
N ASN A 81 13.03 -11.63 -5.90
CA ASN A 81 11.59 -11.65 -5.81
C ASN A 81 10.96 -11.35 -7.17
N TYR A 82 10.08 -12.24 -7.62
CA TYR A 82 9.43 -12.20 -8.92
C TYR A 82 7.95 -12.52 -8.81
N VAL A 83 7.16 -11.92 -9.69
CA VAL A 83 5.80 -12.34 -9.99
C VAL A 83 5.86 -13.18 -11.26
N ILE A 84 5.24 -14.35 -11.26
CA ILE A 84 5.24 -15.28 -12.39
C ILE A 84 3.86 -15.32 -12.99
N ASP A 85 3.74 -15.10 -14.28
CA ASP A 85 2.48 -15.22 -15.00
C ASP A 85 2.21 -16.67 -15.46
N PRO A 86 1.00 -16.98 -15.97
CA PRO A 86 0.67 -18.32 -16.43
C PRO A 86 1.52 -18.84 -17.61
N LEU A 87 2.23 -17.97 -18.33
CA LEU A 87 3.15 -18.32 -19.42
C LEU A 87 4.58 -18.57 -18.92
N GLY A 88 4.83 -18.40 -17.61
CA GLY A 88 6.13 -18.54 -17.00
C GLY A 88 7.03 -17.31 -17.11
N ASP A 89 6.51 -16.19 -17.59
CA ASP A 89 7.27 -14.94 -17.65
C ASP A 89 7.43 -14.33 -16.24
N LEU A 90 8.61 -13.79 -15.98
CA LEU A 90 9.01 -13.17 -14.73
C LEU A 90 8.82 -11.65 -14.79
N TYR A 91 8.18 -11.09 -13.77
CA TYR A 91 7.98 -9.64 -13.63
C TYR A 91 8.42 -9.16 -12.24
N LYS A 92 8.79 -7.90 -12.11
CA LYS A 92 9.10 -7.29 -10.81
C LYS A 92 7.85 -6.85 -10.06
N CYS A 93 6.80 -6.48 -10.76
CA CYS A 93 5.54 -5.99 -10.18
C CYS A 93 4.33 -6.65 -10.85
N TRP A 94 3.29 -6.96 -10.07
CA TRP A 94 2.04 -7.51 -10.63
C TRP A 94 1.32 -6.55 -11.59
N ASN A 95 1.52 -5.22 -11.44
CA ASN A 95 0.97 -4.22 -12.34
C ASN A 95 1.58 -4.28 -13.75
N GLU A 96 2.63 -5.09 -13.95
CA GLU A 96 3.29 -5.26 -15.24
C GLU A 96 2.95 -6.59 -15.93
N ILE A 97 2.22 -7.49 -15.26
CA ILE A 97 1.80 -8.77 -15.83
C ILE A 97 1.07 -8.56 -17.16
N GLY A 98 1.44 -9.37 -18.17
CA GLY A 98 0.90 -9.31 -19.51
C GLY A 98 1.54 -8.25 -20.42
N ARG A 99 2.43 -7.42 -19.90
CA ARG A 99 3.25 -6.50 -20.70
C ARG A 99 4.59 -7.14 -21.01
N LYS A 100 4.68 -7.86 -22.12
CA LYS A 100 5.87 -8.67 -22.47
C LYS A 100 7.18 -7.86 -22.47
N GLU A 101 7.12 -6.58 -22.83
CA GLU A 101 8.24 -5.63 -22.79
C GLU A 101 8.74 -5.30 -21.38
N LYS A 102 7.95 -5.62 -20.37
CA LYS A 102 8.30 -5.46 -18.95
C LYS A 102 8.76 -6.76 -18.29
N ALA A 103 8.78 -7.87 -19.03
CA ALA A 103 9.28 -9.13 -18.50
C ALA A 103 10.79 -9.04 -18.21
N VAL A 104 11.18 -9.60 -17.07
CA VAL A 104 12.56 -9.68 -16.59
C VAL A 104 13.10 -11.12 -16.62
N GLY A 105 12.61 -11.93 -17.54
CA GLY A 105 13.01 -13.31 -17.76
C GLY A 105 11.85 -14.27 -17.85
N ASN A 106 12.14 -15.56 -17.79
CA ASN A 106 11.17 -16.65 -17.80
C ASN A 106 11.64 -17.77 -16.86
N VAL A 107 10.74 -18.55 -16.30
CA VAL A 107 11.05 -19.64 -15.34
C VAL A 107 11.95 -20.72 -15.92
N VAL A 108 11.95 -20.90 -17.24
CA VAL A 108 12.78 -21.90 -17.94
C VAL A 108 14.19 -21.36 -18.20
N GLU A 109 14.30 -20.11 -18.63
CA GLU A 109 15.57 -19.48 -19.02
C GLU A 109 16.26 -18.76 -17.85
N GLY A 110 15.50 -18.46 -16.81
CA GLY A 110 15.94 -17.69 -15.64
C GLY A 110 15.75 -16.19 -15.79
N PRO A 111 16.16 -15.42 -14.77
CA PRO A 111 16.02 -13.98 -14.77
C PRO A 111 17.02 -13.30 -15.74
N LEU A 112 16.58 -12.21 -16.34
CA LEU A 112 17.31 -11.36 -17.26
C LEU A 112 17.59 -10.01 -16.59
N TYR A 113 18.85 -9.59 -16.56
CA TYR A 113 19.26 -8.28 -16.06
C TYR A 113 19.12 -7.21 -17.16
N ASN A 114 17.86 -7.00 -17.59
CA ASN A 114 17.53 -5.97 -18.56
C ASN A 114 17.31 -4.60 -17.86
N ASN A 115 17.01 -3.56 -18.65
CA ASN A 115 16.79 -2.19 -18.10
C ASN A 115 15.66 -2.15 -17.06
N VAL A 116 14.58 -2.91 -17.26
CA VAL A 116 13.45 -2.97 -16.31
C VAL A 116 13.94 -3.52 -14.96
N MET A 117 14.69 -4.61 -14.95
CA MET A 117 15.28 -5.17 -13.73
C MET A 117 16.16 -4.14 -13.02
N VAL A 118 17.04 -3.47 -13.78
CA VAL A 118 17.96 -2.46 -13.23
C VAL A 118 17.23 -1.26 -12.65
N GLU A 119 16.16 -0.79 -13.28
CA GLU A 119 15.33 0.31 -12.77
C GLU A 119 14.75 -0.02 -11.39
N TYR A 120 14.21 -1.24 -11.21
CA TYR A 120 13.69 -1.67 -9.90
C TYR A 120 14.79 -1.83 -8.86
N LEU A 121 15.92 -2.43 -9.21
CA LEU A 121 17.04 -2.65 -8.27
C LEU A 121 17.70 -1.34 -7.83
N ASN A 122 17.66 -0.31 -8.67
CA ASN A 122 18.20 1.01 -8.37
C ASN A 122 17.19 1.95 -7.68
N TYR A 123 15.98 1.45 -7.37
CA TYR A 123 15.01 2.29 -6.65
C TYR A 123 15.48 2.59 -5.24
N GLU A 124 15.57 3.88 -4.92
CA GLU A 124 15.91 4.36 -3.59
C GLU A 124 15.01 5.54 -3.18
N ALA A 125 14.33 5.39 -2.04
CA ALA A 125 13.50 6.46 -1.48
C ALA A 125 14.34 7.64 -0.96
N ILE A 126 15.53 7.34 -0.44
CA ILE A 126 16.41 8.32 0.20
C ILE A 126 17.11 9.27 -0.78
N THR A 127 17.03 9.01 -2.09
CA THR A 127 17.56 9.93 -3.12
C THR A 127 16.59 11.06 -3.47
N ASP A 128 15.32 10.93 -3.11
CA ASP A 128 14.31 11.95 -3.32
C ASP A 128 14.30 12.96 -2.16
N LYS A 129 14.56 14.24 -2.46
CA LYS A 129 14.64 15.30 -1.44
C LYS A 129 13.35 15.44 -0.63
N LYS A 130 12.17 15.29 -1.25
CA LYS A 130 10.88 15.36 -0.55
C LYS A 130 10.71 14.21 0.43
N CYS A 131 11.26 13.04 0.09
CA CYS A 131 11.26 11.88 0.99
C CYS A 131 12.27 12.02 2.12
N MET A 132 13.48 12.50 1.83
CA MET A 132 14.53 12.73 2.86
C MET A 132 14.07 13.68 3.97
N GLU A 133 13.30 14.70 3.62
CA GLU A 133 12.77 15.71 4.56
C GLU A 133 11.44 15.25 5.21
N CYS A 134 10.93 14.06 4.87
CA CYS A 134 9.61 13.61 5.30
C CYS A 134 9.67 12.86 6.63
N LYS A 135 8.92 13.33 7.63
CA LYS A 135 8.84 12.73 8.98
C LYS A 135 8.39 11.26 8.97
N VAL A 136 7.57 10.87 7.98
CA VAL A 136 7.02 9.51 7.89
C VAL A 136 7.83 8.60 6.95
N LEU A 137 8.99 9.03 6.47
CA LEU A 137 9.84 8.20 5.61
C LEU A 137 10.12 6.82 6.21
N PRO A 138 10.45 6.65 7.51
CA PRO A 138 10.71 5.35 8.10
C PRO A 138 9.53 4.37 8.05
N ALA A 139 8.30 4.88 8.03
CA ALA A 139 7.09 4.09 7.91
C ALA A 139 6.62 3.91 6.46
N CYS A 140 6.82 4.91 5.60
CA CYS A 140 6.38 4.91 4.20
C CYS A 140 7.40 4.25 3.26
N MET A 141 8.71 4.36 3.56
CA MET A 141 9.81 3.88 2.71
C MET A 141 9.76 4.36 1.25
N GLY A 142 9.20 5.56 1.04
CA GLY A 142 9.16 6.22 -0.28
C GLY A 142 8.00 5.82 -1.17
N GLY A 143 7.05 5.05 -0.67
CA GLY A 143 5.84 4.66 -1.41
C GLY A 143 6.05 3.51 -2.38
N CYS A 144 5.26 3.46 -3.45
CA CYS A 144 5.27 2.37 -4.43
C CYS A 144 6.37 2.56 -5.48
N PRO A 145 7.33 1.61 -5.59
CA PRO A 145 8.37 1.66 -6.64
C PRO A 145 7.79 1.69 -8.05
N TYR A 146 6.76 0.88 -8.33
CA TYR A 146 6.11 0.83 -9.63
C TYR A 146 5.60 2.21 -10.07
N ILE A 147 4.88 2.91 -9.18
CA ILE A 147 4.35 4.25 -9.48
C ILE A 147 5.51 5.23 -9.73
N THR A 148 6.54 5.19 -8.88
CA THR A 148 7.68 6.12 -8.99
C THR A 148 8.50 5.91 -10.26
N ILE A 149 8.68 4.67 -10.71
CA ILE A 149 9.43 4.33 -11.92
C ILE A 149 8.64 4.69 -13.18
N ASN A 150 7.32 4.48 -13.18
CA ASN A 150 6.49 4.63 -14.38
C ASN A 150 5.74 5.97 -14.47
N SER A 151 5.71 6.77 -13.39
CA SER A 151 5.01 8.06 -13.33
C SER A 151 5.59 8.97 -12.25
N GLU A 152 4.88 10.04 -11.93
CA GLU A 152 5.24 10.91 -10.81
C GLU A 152 5.00 10.21 -9.48
N ARG A 153 5.96 10.35 -8.54
CA ARG A 153 5.88 9.80 -7.18
C ARG A 153 4.62 10.27 -6.45
N LYS A 154 3.82 9.33 -5.98
CA LYS A 154 2.68 9.58 -5.10
C LYS A 154 3.04 9.29 -3.64
N CYS A 155 2.49 10.07 -2.73
CA CYS A 155 2.63 9.85 -1.29
C CYS A 155 1.57 8.85 -0.81
N ASN A 156 1.90 8.06 0.22
CA ASN A 156 0.94 7.19 0.89
C ASN A 156 0.07 8.03 1.86
N SER A 157 -1.14 7.55 2.20
CA SER A 157 -2.07 8.17 3.17
C SER A 157 -1.41 8.51 4.50
N ILE A 158 -0.49 7.69 4.99
CA ILE A 158 0.25 7.89 6.25
C ILE A 158 0.97 9.26 6.31
N ARG A 159 1.34 9.85 5.17
CA ARG A 159 1.90 11.19 5.13
C ARG A 159 0.98 12.25 5.73
N TYR A 160 -0.31 12.05 5.60
CA TYR A 160 -1.35 13.03 5.93
C TYR A 160 -2.06 12.74 7.25
N ASN A 161 -2.03 11.50 7.74
CA ASN A 161 -2.77 11.09 8.94
C ASN A 161 -1.91 10.42 10.03
N ALA A 162 -0.58 10.32 9.88
CA ALA A 162 0.29 9.64 10.83
C ALA A 162 0.11 10.14 12.27
N GLU A 163 0.11 11.44 12.49
CA GLU A 163 -0.02 12.03 13.84
C GLU A 163 -1.37 11.66 14.45
N LYS A 164 -2.46 11.79 13.69
CA LYS A 164 -3.82 11.39 14.13
C LYS A 164 -3.92 9.90 14.46
N LEU A 165 -3.28 9.04 13.66
CA LEU A 165 -3.27 7.60 13.90
C LEU A 165 -2.50 7.23 15.17
N ILE A 166 -1.36 7.88 15.43
CA ILE A 166 -0.61 7.69 16.68
C ILE A 166 -1.43 8.12 17.88
N GLU A 167 -2.08 9.27 17.83
CA GLU A 167 -2.97 9.76 18.89
C GLU A 167 -4.14 8.80 19.13
N LEU A 168 -4.73 8.28 18.06
CA LEU A 168 -5.83 7.32 18.13
C LEU A 168 -5.42 6.02 18.85
N VAL A 169 -4.28 5.45 18.47
CA VAL A 169 -3.75 4.23 19.09
C VAL A 169 -3.40 4.46 20.54
N TYR A 170 -2.71 5.56 20.85
CA TYR A 170 -2.36 5.92 22.21
C TYR A 170 -3.59 6.09 23.11
N SER A 171 -4.61 6.79 22.62
CA SER A 171 -5.84 7.01 23.38
C SER A 171 -6.61 5.71 23.66
N ASN A 172 -6.62 4.77 22.70
CA ASN A 172 -7.27 3.46 22.91
C ASN A 172 -6.50 2.57 23.91
N GLN A 173 -5.18 2.58 23.89
CA GLN A 173 -4.39 1.79 24.85
C GLN A 173 -4.54 2.27 26.29
N MET A 174 -4.88 3.55 26.52
CA MET A 174 -5.11 4.11 27.85
C MET A 174 -6.50 3.79 28.41
N VAL A 175 -7.44 3.30 27.61
CA VAL A 175 -8.80 2.92 28.03
C VAL A 175 -8.87 1.46 28.46
N ASP A 176 -7.96 0.61 27.96
CA ASP A 176 -7.91 -0.83 28.26
C ASP A 176 -6.99 -1.19 29.45
N GLY A 177 -6.37 -0.23 30.11
CA GLY A 177 -5.49 -0.36 31.29
C GLY A 177 -6.08 0.27 32.53
#